data_ffdd53fef5e70c3a59a773fcf59f6a4d
#
_entry.id   ffdd53fef5e70c3a59a773fcf59f6a4d
#
_cell.length_a   1.000
_cell.length_b   1.000
_cell.length_c   1.000
_cell.angle_alpha   90.00
_cell.angle_beta   90.00
_cell.angle_gamma   90.00
#
_symmetry.space_group_name_H-M   'P 1'
#
loop_
_entity.id
_entity.type
_entity.pdbx_description
1 polymer ?
#
loop_
_entity_poly.entity_id
_entity_poly.type
_entity_poly.pdbx_seq_one_letter_code
_entity_poly.pdbx_strand_id
1 'polypeptide(L)'
;MPRKLGSKNKPKIGANIQTLKFEKQIENAPVNRYNAMYNIIQYGIKNTYPFELINLYNTSVTHKACIDFATNAIVGEGIDWEKMQINSEDMLTPNYYMSWDEFIKALSFDFSLYSAFAFQVIMNRDKKTYSFFPQPIETVRLEEMDEDGVINNAYICSDWSATGKNDVIKLPMFGFQPDAKIEYGQTYLYYHKQYNPVNAYYGLPTYSSALNAIQAEAQYQIWDLKNVVNGFAPAGVITLPAVETDEERRAIINNIQAMFGSAENANSMMITFRNNIEEKPVEYTPFTTNTTNVNLYEAANERTINRIMAGHKIPSKALIGYPADDTGFSNSGEYLESAYALYNVNVANNNRREILNSINSAFKLNGVDVNIELKPLRYKLDDAQTKIDTTTVSNGDTQNEEEAIERENNTI
;
A
#
# COMPACT_ATOMS: atom_id res chain seq x y z
N MET A 1 48.00 -51.42 -32.70
CA MET A 1 47.06 -50.35 -33.14
C MET A 1 47.06 -49.28 -32.11
N PRO A 2 47.48 -48.00 -32.37
CA PRO A 2 47.52 -46.95 -31.38
C PRO A 2 46.13 -46.33 -31.19
N ARG A 3 45.78 -46.06 -29.90
CA ARG A 3 44.54 -45.39 -29.48
C ARG A 3 44.53 -43.96 -30.01
N LYS A 4 43.38 -43.55 -30.63
CA LYS A 4 43.11 -42.16 -31.01
C LYS A 4 43.05 -41.28 -29.77
N LEU A 5 43.83 -40.21 -29.75
CA LEU A 5 43.77 -39.13 -28.78
C LEU A 5 42.34 -38.51 -28.77
N GLY A 6 41.77 -38.41 -27.59
CA GLY A 6 40.48 -37.83 -27.40
C GLY A 6 40.39 -36.36 -27.79
N SER A 7 39.29 -36.01 -28.39
CA SER A 7 38.92 -34.64 -28.74
C SER A 7 38.85 -33.80 -27.45
N LYS A 8 39.66 -32.74 -27.38
CA LYS A 8 39.56 -31.74 -26.32
C LYS A 8 38.18 -31.04 -26.40
N ASN A 9 37.37 -31.24 -25.39
CA ASN A 9 36.15 -30.47 -25.23
C ASN A 9 36.52 -28.99 -25.28
N LYS A 10 36.08 -28.28 -26.31
CA LYS A 10 36.08 -26.83 -26.32
C LYS A 10 35.19 -26.31 -25.19
N PRO A 11 35.62 -25.37 -24.36
CA PRO A 11 34.76 -24.80 -23.36
C PRO A 11 33.54 -24.17 -24.06
N LYS A 12 32.37 -24.61 -23.71
CA LYS A 12 31.12 -23.93 -24.09
C LYS A 12 31.16 -22.57 -23.44
N ILE A 13 31.31 -21.52 -24.23
CA ILE A 13 31.05 -20.15 -23.80
C ILE A 13 29.54 -20.05 -23.55
N GLY A 14 29.13 -20.38 -22.35
CA GLY A 14 27.83 -20.02 -21.87
C GLY A 14 27.87 -18.52 -21.58
N ALA A 15 27.18 -17.71 -22.38
CA ALA A 15 26.84 -16.39 -21.96
C ALA A 15 26.04 -16.57 -20.65
N ASN A 16 26.61 -16.18 -19.50
CA ASN A 16 25.87 -16.06 -18.25
C ASN A 16 24.92 -14.85 -18.41
N ILE A 17 23.82 -15.06 -19.11
CA ILE A 17 22.68 -14.18 -19.04
C ILE A 17 22.13 -14.43 -17.64
N GLN A 18 22.50 -13.59 -16.69
CA GLN A 18 21.77 -13.48 -15.44
C GLN A 18 20.40 -12.90 -15.81
N THR A 19 19.45 -13.77 -16.04
CA THR A 19 18.04 -13.39 -16.02
C THR A 19 17.80 -12.77 -14.66
N LEU A 20 17.47 -11.48 -14.63
CA LEU A 20 16.90 -10.84 -13.47
C LEU A 20 15.72 -11.71 -13.05
N LYS A 21 15.90 -12.51 -12.00
CA LYS A 21 14.80 -13.20 -11.36
C LYS A 21 14.03 -12.10 -10.66
N PHE A 22 12.86 -11.78 -11.20
CA PHE A 22 11.89 -10.97 -10.48
C PHE A 22 11.72 -11.58 -9.09
N GLU A 23 11.71 -10.72 -8.07
CA GLU A 23 11.36 -11.15 -6.72
C GLU A 23 10.03 -11.92 -6.78
N LYS A 24 9.93 -12.94 -5.94
CA LYS A 24 8.78 -13.84 -5.92
C LYS A 24 7.50 -13.03 -5.80
N GLN A 25 6.55 -13.26 -6.70
CA GLN A 25 5.21 -12.65 -6.64
C GLN A 25 4.58 -12.90 -5.27
N ILE A 26 3.96 -11.87 -4.71
CA ILE A 26 3.11 -11.99 -3.52
C ILE A 26 1.90 -12.86 -3.86
N GLU A 27 1.51 -13.70 -2.93
CA GLU A 27 0.35 -14.58 -3.12
C GLU A 27 -0.93 -13.72 -3.15
N ASN A 28 -1.74 -13.87 -4.20
CA ASN A 28 -3.04 -13.18 -4.27
C ASN A 28 -4.00 -13.67 -3.18
N ALA A 29 -3.86 -14.93 -2.76
CA ALA A 29 -4.57 -15.51 -1.64
C ALA A 29 -3.57 -16.31 -0.78
N PRO A 30 -3.34 -15.93 0.48
CA PRO A 30 -2.36 -16.60 1.34
C PRO A 30 -2.84 -17.98 1.72
N VAL A 31 -1.93 -18.96 1.65
CA VAL A 31 -2.18 -20.32 2.14
C VAL A 31 -1.86 -20.37 3.63
N ASN A 32 -2.85 -20.77 4.43
CA ASN A 32 -2.68 -20.94 5.86
C ASN A 32 -2.13 -22.34 6.16
N ARG A 33 -1.15 -22.40 7.06
CA ARG A 33 -0.54 -23.65 7.53
C ARG A 33 -0.46 -23.63 9.04
N TYR A 34 -0.76 -24.77 9.66
CA TYR A 34 -0.55 -24.95 11.08
C TYR A 34 0.94 -25.02 11.42
N ASN A 35 1.33 -24.28 12.43
CA ASN A 35 2.68 -24.30 13.00
C ASN A 35 2.63 -24.82 14.43
N ALA A 36 3.02 -26.09 14.63
CA ALA A 36 2.98 -26.75 15.94
C ALA A 36 3.95 -26.15 16.98
N MET A 37 5.00 -25.45 16.54
CA MET A 37 6.00 -24.86 17.47
C MET A 37 5.37 -23.76 18.32
N TYR A 38 4.48 -22.97 17.72
CA TYR A 38 3.81 -21.83 18.38
C TYR A 38 2.31 -22.06 18.60
N ASN A 39 1.76 -23.17 18.14
CA ASN A 39 0.33 -23.47 18.15
C ASN A 39 -0.51 -22.40 17.42
N ILE A 40 -0.07 -22.01 16.23
CA ILE A 40 -0.69 -20.95 15.44
C ILE A 40 -0.99 -21.42 14.01
N ILE A 41 -1.93 -20.75 13.40
CA ILE A 41 -2.12 -20.79 11.95
C ILE A 41 -1.25 -19.68 11.32
N GLN A 42 -0.37 -20.04 10.40
CA GLN A 42 0.47 -19.08 9.69
C GLN A 42 -0.36 -18.23 8.73
N TYR A 43 -0.02 -16.96 8.60
CA TYR A 43 -0.60 -16.05 7.62
C TYR A 43 0.26 -15.99 6.36
N GLY A 44 -0.06 -16.85 5.38
CA GLY A 44 0.76 -17.10 4.19
C GLY A 44 1.86 -18.16 4.41
N ILE A 45 2.49 -18.62 3.35
CA ILE A 45 3.46 -19.74 3.37
C ILE A 45 4.64 -19.50 4.32
N LYS A 46 5.13 -18.26 4.37
CA LYS A 46 6.26 -17.84 5.22
C LYS A 46 5.85 -17.14 6.50
N ASN A 47 4.55 -17.08 6.77
CA ASN A 47 4.00 -16.29 7.88
C ASN A 47 4.28 -14.78 7.79
N THR A 48 4.57 -14.25 6.59
CA THR A 48 4.97 -12.86 6.34
C THR A 48 3.99 -12.07 5.50
N TYR A 49 2.85 -12.66 5.12
CA TYR A 49 1.89 -12.02 4.20
C TYR A 49 1.45 -10.61 4.62
N PRO A 50 1.13 -10.30 5.90
CA PRO A 50 0.81 -8.93 6.31
C PRO A 50 1.96 -7.94 6.13
N PHE A 51 3.20 -8.39 6.38
CA PHE A 51 4.39 -7.55 6.16
C PHE A 51 4.63 -7.28 4.67
N GLU A 52 4.29 -8.23 3.81
CA GLU A 52 4.36 -8.04 2.36
C GLU A 52 3.33 -6.99 1.90
N LEU A 53 2.12 -6.98 2.48
CA LEU A 53 1.09 -5.99 2.17
C LEU A 53 1.48 -4.57 2.63
N ILE A 54 2.01 -4.41 3.85
CA ILE A 54 2.47 -3.10 4.32
C ILE A 54 3.68 -2.60 3.54
N ASN A 55 4.54 -3.50 3.07
CA ASN A 55 5.64 -3.13 2.18
C ASN A 55 5.11 -2.58 0.85
N LEU A 56 4.07 -3.19 0.27
CA LEU A 56 3.41 -2.66 -0.93
C LEU A 56 2.78 -1.29 -0.70
N TYR A 57 2.12 -1.09 0.45
CA TYR A 57 1.60 0.21 0.86
C TYR A 57 2.71 1.29 0.89
N ASN A 58 3.90 0.94 1.36
CA ASN A 58 5.02 1.88 1.43
C ASN A 58 5.75 2.10 0.09
N THR A 59 5.57 1.21 -0.89
CA THR A 59 6.32 1.26 -2.17
C THR A 59 5.49 1.66 -3.38
N SER A 60 4.17 1.48 -3.36
CA SER A 60 3.28 1.86 -4.47
C SER A 60 2.52 3.14 -4.12
N VAL A 61 2.75 4.21 -4.87
CA VAL A 61 2.14 5.54 -4.62
C VAL A 61 0.63 5.51 -4.77
N THR A 62 0.14 4.88 -5.85
CA THR A 62 -1.30 4.78 -6.09
C THR A 62 -1.99 3.92 -5.03
N HIS A 63 -1.39 2.80 -4.66
CA HIS A 63 -1.94 1.92 -3.62
C HIS A 63 -2.01 2.63 -2.27
N LYS A 64 -0.93 3.33 -1.89
CA LYS A 64 -0.90 4.15 -0.67
C LYS A 64 -2.02 5.19 -0.67
N ALA A 65 -2.14 5.96 -1.74
CA ALA A 65 -3.19 6.98 -1.87
C ALA A 65 -4.60 6.38 -1.77
N CYS A 66 -4.82 5.18 -2.35
CA CYS A 66 -6.09 4.46 -2.24
C CYS A 66 -6.41 4.03 -0.81
N ILE A 67 -5.44 3.49 -0.07
CA ILE A 67 -5.62 3.08 1.34
C ILE A 67 -5.86 4.29 2.23
N ASP A 68 -5.07 5.37 2.07
CA ASP A 68 -5.23 6.59 2.84
C ASP A 68 -6.61 7.23 2.59
N PHE A 69 -7.06 7.29 1.33
CA PHE A 69 -8.40 7.74 0.98
C PHE A 69 -9.49 6.87 1.61
N ALA A 70 -9.37 5.54 1.51
CA ALA A 70 -10.33 4.60 2.10
C ALA A 70 -10.44 4.78 3.62
N THR A 71 -9.30 4.91 4.30
CA THR A 71 -9.22 5.15 5.74
C THR A 71 -9.93 6.44 6.12
N ASN A 72 -9.63 7.54 5.45
CA ASN A 72 -10.26 8.84 5.72
C ASN A 72 -11.76 8.83 5.40
N ALA A 73 -12.18 8.16 4.33
CA ALA A 73 -13.60 8.02 4.00
C ALA A 73 -14.38 7.20 5.04
N ILE A 74 -13.77 6.20 5.68
CA ILE A 74 -14.38 5.44 6.77
C ILE A 74 -14.53 6.31 8.02
N VAL A 75 -13.48 7.02 8.43
CA VAL A 75 -13.49 7.88 9.63
C VAL A 75 -14.46 9.06 9.45
N GLY A 76 -14.51 9.64 8.25
CA GLY A 76 -15.36 10.80 7.97
C GLY A 76 -14.89 12.05 8.72
N GLU A 77 -15.82 12.81 9.30
CA GLU A 77 -15.57 14.00 10.13
C GLU A 77 -15.31 13.66 11.61
N GLY A 78 -15.13 12.36 11.91
CA GLY A 78 -14.94 11.87 13.28
C GLY A 78 -16.27 11.56 14.00
N ILE A 79 -16.20 11.49 15.31
CA ILE A 79 -17.35 11.09 16.15
C ILE A 79 -18.46 12.13 16.15
N ASP A 80 -19.68 11.64 16.05
CA ASP A 80 -20.88 12.44 16.24
C ASP A 80 -21.23 12.55 17.74
N TRP A 81 -20.57 13.48 18.44
CA TRP A 81 -20.76 13.70 19.87
C TRP A 81 -22.18 14.12 20.24
N GLU A 82 -22.96 14.70 19.33
CA GLU A 82 -24.34 15.11 19.56
C GLU A 82 -25.28 13.89 19.67
N LYS A 83 -24.96 12.82 18.94
CA LYS A 83 -25.72 11.58 18.95
C LYS A 83 -25.22 10.58 19.98
N MET A 84 -23.97 10.71 20.39
CA MET A 84 -23.33 9.80 21.34
C MET A 84 -23.85 10.11 22.76
N GLN A 85 -24.74 9.26 23.27
CA GLN A 85 -25.21 9.35 24.64
C GLN A 85 -24.23 8.63 25.58
N ILE A 86 -23.28 9.37 26.14
CA ILE A 86 -22.32 8.84 27.13
C ILE A 86 -22.80 9.24 28.52
N ASN A 87 -23.08 8.25 29.36
CA ASN A 87 -23.50 8.47 30.76
C ASN A 87 -22.30 8.44 31.74
N SER A 88 -21.07 8.34 31.28
CA SER A 88 -19.87 8.18 32.10
C SER A 88 -18.67 8.92 31.52
N GLU A 89 -18.02 9.76 32.33
CA GLU A 89 -16.77 10.45 31.98
C GLU A 89 -15.64 9.46 31.63
N ASP A 90 -15.68 8.23 32.16
CA ASP A 90 -14.70 7.18 31.95
C ASP A 90 -14.71 6.62 30.51
N MET A 91 -15.68 7.01 29.67
CA MET A 91 -15.82 6.56 28.30
C MET A 91 -15.53 7.63 27.24
N LEU A 92 -15.06 8.80 27.64
CA LEU A 92 -14.71 9.88 26.73
C LEU A 92 -13.51 9.54 25.85
N THR A 93 -12.70 8.59 26.27
CA THR A 93 -11.54 8.09 25.51
C THR A 93 -11.48 6.56 25.54
N PRO A 94 -10.96 5.90 24.49
CA PRO A 94 -10.80 4.45 24.47
C PRO A 94 -9.73 3.96 25.46
N ASN A 95 -8.73 4.81 25.75
CA ASN A 95 -7.65 4.57 26.68
C ASN A 95 -7.02 5.89 27.13
N TYR A 96 -5.98 5.83 27.98
CA TYR A 96 -5.38 7.01 28.63
C TYR A 96 -4.51 7.89 27.72
N TYR A 97 -4.20 7.48 26.47
CA TYR A 97 -3.30 8.24 25.59
C TYR A 97 -3.85 8.49 24.18
N MET A 98 -5.06 8.04 23.87
CA MET A 98 -5.62 8.07 22.51
C MET A 98 -7.07 8.55 22.54
N SER A 99 -7.46 9.36 21.57
CA SER A 99 -8.85 9.72 21.33
C SER A 99 -9.60 8.61 20.58
N TRP A 100 -10.94 8.65 20.60
CA TRP A 100 -11.76 7.73 19.80
C TRP A 100 -11.53 7.88 18.30
N ASP A 101 -11.30 9.10 17.82
CA ASP A 101 -11.03 9.34 16.39
C ASP A 101 -9.72 8.68 15.97
N GLU A 102 -8.66 8.79 16.79
CA GLU A 102 -7.36 8.13 16.53
C GLU A 102 -7.51 6.60 16.59
N PHE A 103 -8.25 6.08 17.55
CA PHE A 103 -8.51 4.65 17.68
C PHE A 103 -9.25 4.10 16.45
N ILE A 104 -10.37 4.74 16.06
CA ILE A 104 -11.15 4.34 14.89
C ILE A 104 -10.34 4.48 13.62
N LYS A 105 -9.47 5.51 13.50
CA LYS A 105 -8.57 5.69 12.37
C LYS A 105 -7.57 4.54 12.25
N ALA A 106 -7.00 4.09 13.36
CA ALA A 106 -6.09 2.93 13.37
C ALA A 106 -6.79 1.65 12.90
N LEU A 107 -7.99 1.37 13.41
CA LEU A 107 -8.79 0.21 12.97
C LEU A 107 -9.21 0.33 11.50
N SER A 108 -9.55 1.55 11.05
CA SER A 108 -9.94 1.82 9.66
C SER A 108 -8.78 1.61 8.69
N PHE A 109 -7.57 1.96 9.10
CA PHE A 109 -6.35 1.70 8.33
C PHE A 109 -6.11 0.20 8.17
N ASP A 110 -6.10 -0.55 9.27
CA ASP A 110 -5.93 -2.00 9.23
C ASP A 110 -7.01 -2.67 8.40
N PHE A 111 -8.26 -2.24 8.54
CA PHE A 111 -9.37 -2.79 7.78
C PHE A 111 -9.27 -2.50 6.28
N SER A 112 -8.79 -1.31 5.91
CA SER A 112 -8.55 -0.94 4.51
C SER A 112 -7.40 -1.73 3.89
N LEU A 113 -6.33 -2.00 4.68
CA LEU A 113 -5.13 -2.68 4.19
C LEU A 113 -5.27 -4.21 4.23
N TYR A 114 -5.83 -4.78 5.30
CA TYR A 114 -5.85 -6.22 5.54
C TYR A 114 -7.24 -6.85 5.40
N SER A 115 -8.29 -6.05 5.27
CA SER A 115 -9.70 -6.48 5.43
C SER A 115 -9.95 -7.21 6.76
N ALA A 116 -9.21 -6.81 7.76
CA ALA A 116 -9.29 -7.25 9.15
C ALA A 116 -8.79 -6.15 10.08
N PHE A 117 -9.24 -6.15 11.32
CA PHE A 117 -8.72 -5.30 12.38
C PHE A 117 -8.75 -6.02 13.71
N ALA A 118 -7.92 -5.59 14.62
CA ALA A 118 -7.86 -6.14 15.96
C ALA A 118 -7.63 -5.05 17.01
N PHE A 119 -8.10 -5.29 18.21
CA PHE A 119 -7.83 -4.46 19.36
C PHE A 119 -7.80 -5.28 20.64
N GLN A 120 -7.00 -4.83 21.58
CA GLN A 120 -7.00 -5.40 22.93
C GLN A 120 -8.12 -4.81 23.75
N VAL A 121 -8.71 -5.63 24.61
CA VAL A 121 -9.78 -5.26 25.55
C VAL A 121 -9.30 -5.58 26.96
N ILE A 122 -9.28 -4.57 27.82
CA ILE A 122 -8.86 -4.71 29.23
C ILE A 122 -9.97 -4.18 30.13
N MET A 123 -10.44 -4.97 31.06
CA MET A 123 -11.42 -4.53 32.05
C MET A 123 -10.79 -3.54 33.03
N ASN A 124 -11.38 -2.37 33.19
CA ASN A 124 -10.96 -1.34 34.11
C ASN A 124 -11.21 -1.71 35.60
N ARG A 125 -10.63 -0.94 36.52
CA ARG A 125 -10.73 -1.20 37.95
C ARG A 125 -12.14 -1.12 38.51
N ASP A 126 -13.02 -0.35 37.87
CA ASP A 126 -14.43 -0.23 38.22
C ASP A 126 -15.22 -1.52 37.91
N LYS A 127 -14.64 -2.45 37.14
CA LYS A 127 -15.23 -3.70 36.65
C LYS A 127 -16.52 -3.49 35.83
N LYS A 128 -16.70 -2.28 35.30
CA LYS A 128 -17.85 -1.88 34.48
C LYS A 128 -17.48 -1.37 33.12
N THR A 129 -16.28 -0.77 32.98
CA THR A 129 -15.79 -0.19 31.74
C THR A 129 -14.59 -0.94 31.22
N TYR A 130 -14.30 -0.78 29.93
CA TYR A 130 -13.15 -1.36 29.26
C TYR A 130 -12.25 -0.27 28.70
N SER A 131 -10.96 -0.57 28.65
CA SER A 131 -10.00 0.17 27.83
C SER A 131 -9.69 -0.61 26.57
N PHE A 132 -9.63 0.09 25.44
CA PHE A 132 -9.38 -0.47 24.12
C PHE A 132 -8.06 0.05 23.57
N PHE A 133 -7.24 -0.84 23.03
CA PHE A 133 -5.95 -0.51 22.44
C PHE A 133 -5.88 -1.14 21.04
N PRO A 134 -5.60 -0.39 19.97
CA PRO A 134 -5.48 -0.98 18.64
C PRO A 134 -4.32 -1.97 18.65
N GLN A 135 -4.50 -3.11 17.99
CA GLN A 135 -3.50 -4.13 17.84
C GLN A 135 -3.20 -4.31 16.34
N PRO A 136 -2.00 -3.94 15.87
CA PRO A 136 -1.65 -4.08 14.46
C PRO A 136 -1.76 -5.51 13.95
N ILE A 137 -2.42 -5.70 12.82
CA ILE A 137 -2.73 -7.04 12.25
C ILE A 137 -1.48 -7.84 11.92
N GLU A 138 -0.40 -7.20 11.49
CA GLU A 138 0.86 -7.88 11.18
C GLU A 138 1.45 -8.61 12.38
N THR A 139 1.14 -8.16 13.58
CA THR A 139 1.62 -8.78 14.83
C THR A 139 0.76 -9.94 15.32
N VAL A 140 -0.46 -10.11 14.80
CA VAL A 140 -1.44 -11.08 15.30
C VAL A 140 -1.39 -12.39 14.53
N ARG A 141 -1.41 -13.53 15.27
CA ARG A 141 -1.67 -14.86 14.73
C ARG A 141 -2.72 -15.58 15.57
N LEU A 142 -3.53 -16.37 14.91
CA LEU A 142 -4.66 -17.05 15.54
C LEU A 142 -4.31 -18.51 15.83
N GLU A 143 -4.85 -19.04 16.91
CA GLU A 143 -4.84 -20.46 17.22
C GLU A 143 -5.69 -21.24 16.21
N GLU A 144 -5.48 -22.55 16.10
CA GLU A 144 -6.36 -23.42 15.33
C GLU A 144 -7.76 -23.46 15.95
N MET A 145 -8.79 -23.51 15.09
CA MET A 145 -10.17 -23.66 15.55
C MET A 145 -10.33 -25.01 16.25
N ASP A 146 -11.07 -25.03 17.33
CA ASP A 146 -11.48 -26.25 18.01
C ASP A 146 -12.56 -27.04 17.22
N GLU A 147 -13.04 -28.13 17.80
CA GLU A 147 -14.05 -29.01 17.18
C GLU A 147 -15.39 -28.27 16.91
N ASP A 148 -15.66 -27.21 17.65
CA ASP A 148 -16.86 -26.36 17.50
C ASP A 148 -16.63 -25.20 16.52
N GLY A 149 -15.44 -25.09 15.93
CA GLY A 149 -15.06 -24.03 15.00
C GLY A 149 -14.72 -22.70 15.68
N VAL A 150 -14.42 -22.71 16.98
CA VAL A 150 -14.11 -21.52 17.77
C VAL A 150 -12.59 -21.34 17.90
N ILE A 151 -12.13 -20.10 17.76
CA ILE A 151 -10.75 -19.71 18.02
C ILE A 151 -10.69 -19.19 19.46
N ASN A 152 -9.99 -19.91 20.32
CA ASN A 152 -9.96 -19.59 21.74
C ASN A 152 -8.85 -18.60 22.11
N ASN A 153 -7.74 -18.59 21.35
CA ASN A 153 -6.59 -17.76 21.67
C ASN A 153 -6.02 -17.10 20.42
N ALA A 154 -5.35 -15.98 20.64
CA ALA A 154 -4.47 -15.34 19.67
C ALA A 154 -3.07 -15.18 20.25
N TYR A 155 -2.11 -15.01 19.38
CA TYR A 155 -0.71 -14.85 19.71
C TYR A 155 -0.20 -13.56 19.07
N ILE A 156 0.52 -12.77 19.86
CA ILE A 156 1.09 -11.49 19.43
C ILE A 156 2.61 -11.61 19.43
N CYS A 157 3.23 -11.18 18.34
CA CYS A 157 4.67 -11.07 18.21
C CYS A 157 5.00 -9.88 17.30
N SER A 158 6.03 -9.12 17.65
CA SER A 158 6.48 -7.96 16.88
C SER A 158 7.09 -8.34 15.52
N ASP A 159 7.76 -9.50 15.47
CA ASP A 159 8.39 -10.01 14.25
C ASP A 159 8.21 -11.52 14.12
N TRP A 160 7.32 -11.92 13.23
CA TRP A 160 7.05 -13.33 12.94
C TRP A 160 8.08 -13.99 12.03
N SER A 161 9.04 -13.26 11.48
CA SER A 161 10.13 -13.79 10.65
C SER A 161 11.31 -14.32 11.49
N ALA A 162 11.49 -13.78 12.69
CA ALA A 162 12.65 -14.05 13.58
C ALA A 162 12.23 -14.36 15.02
N THR A 163 11.14 -15.11 15.23
CA THR A 163 10.59 -15.36 16.56
C THR A 163 11.41 -16.31 17.40
N GLY A 164 11.76 -15.88 18.63
CA GLY A 164 12.11 -16.75 19.75
C GLY A 164 10.87 -17.12 20.57
N LYS A 165 10.93 -18.20 21.37
CA LYS A 165 9.79 -18.62 22.21
C LYS A 165 9.37 -17.58 23.24
N ASN A 166 10.26 -16.68 23.64
CA ASN A 166 10.02 -15.67 24.67
C ASN A 166 9.34 -14.39 24.12
N ASP A 167 9.26 -14.26 22.78
CA ASP A 167 8.75 -13.06 22.13
C ASP A 167 7.27 -13.15 21.79
N VAL A 168 6.65 -14.31 22.04
CA VAL A 168 5.24 -14.58 21.68
C VAL A 168 4.36 -14.50 22.91
N ILE A 169 3.41 -13.57 22.90
CA ILE A 169 2.43 -13.36 23.97
C ILE A 169 1.12 -14.03 23.56
N LYS A 170 0.61 -14.94 24.40
CA LYS A 170 -0.69 -15.56 24.22
C LYS A 170 -1.78 -14.75 24.92
N LEU A 171 -2.84 -14.39 24.19
CA LEU A 171 -4.01 -13.71 24.69
C LEU A 171 -5.28 -14.53 24.41
N PRO A 172 -6.21 -14.64 25.38
CA PRO A 172 -7.52 -15.19 25.12
C PRO A 172 -8.30 -14.28 24.17
N MET A 173 -9.12 -14.88 23.32
CA MET A 173 -10.01 -14.12 22.42
C MET A 173 -11.15 -13.47 23.22
N PHE A 174 -11.44 -12.22 22.88
CA PHE A 174 -12.64 -11.54 23.36
C PHE A 174 -13.83 -12.03 22.53
N GLY A 175 -14.64 -12.91 23.15
CA GLY A 175 -15.79 -13.51 22.48
C GLY A 175 -17.10 -12.83 22.86
N PHE A 176 -18.06 -12.84 21.95
CA PHE A 176 -19.43 -12.40 22.18
C PHE A 176 -20.31 -13.52 22.76
N GLN A 177 -19.69 -14.48 23.43
CA GLN A 177 -20.43 -15.56 24.11
C GLN A 177 -21.08 -15.02 25.38
N PRO A 178 -22.36 -15.29 25.61
CA PRO A 178 -23.11 -14.76 26.79
C PRO A 178 -22.48 -15.15 28.14
N ASP A 179 -21.76 -16.27 28.17
CA ASP A 179 -21.14 -16.83 29.37
C ASP A 179 -19.65 -16.50 29.52
N ALA A 180 -19.07 -15.70 28.59
CA ALA A 180 -17.66 -15.32 28.65
C ALA A 180 -17.40 -14.45 29.87
N LYS A 181 -16.80 -15.02 30.91
CA LYS A 181 -16.34 -14.28 32.10
C LYS A 181 -15.06 -13.54 31.75
N ILE A 182 -15.18 -12.22 31.64
CA ILE A 182 -14.03 -11.35 31.48
C ILE A 182 -13.44 -11.09 32.88
N GLU A 183 -12.17 -11.44 33.04
CA GLU A 183 -11.49 -11.30 34.33
C GLU A 183 -10.76 -9.96 34.40
N TYR A 184 -10.87 -9.32 35.58
CA TYR A 184 -10.14 -8.08 35.85
C TYR A 184 -8.60 -8.33 35.81
N GLY A 185 -7.89 -7.47 35.09
CA GLY A 185 -6.45 -7.55 34.92
C GLY A 185 -5.98 -8.50 33.81
N GLN A 186 -6.90 -9.24 33.17
CA GLN A 186 -6.61 -10.03 31.99
C GLN A 186 -6.81 -9.17 30.71
N THR A 187 -5.86 -9.25 29.81
CA THR A 187 -5.96 -8.67 28.47
C THR A 187 -6.57 -9.70 27.53
N TYR A 188 -7.56 -9.29 26.78
CA TYR A 188 -8.21 -10.08 25.72
C TYR A 188 -7.93 -9.48 24.37
N LEU A 189 -7.96 -10.27 23.31
CA LEU A 189 -7.88 -9.79 21.93
C LEU A 189 -9.23 -9.94 21.23
N TYR A 190 -9.75 -8.85 20.72
CA TYR A 190 -10.82 -8.86 19.73
C TYR A 190 -10.22 -8.88 18.33
N TYR A 191 -10.69 -9.78 17.48
CA TYR A 191 -10.26 -9.89 16.10
C TYR A 191 -11.47 -9.98 15.18
N HIS A 192 -11.55 -9.09 14.21
CA HIS A 192 -12.58 -9.08 13.18
C HIS A 192 -11.94 -9.21 11.80
N LYS A 193 -12.58 -9.98 10.92
CA LYS A 193 -12.21 -10.03 9.51
C LYS A 193 -13.44 -10.01 8.63
N GLN A 194 -13.31 -9.41 7.45
CA GLN A 194 -14.33 -9.52 6.44
C GLN A 194 -14.46 -10.97 5.96
N TYR A 195 -15.70 -11.43 5.75
CA TYR A 195 -15.94 -12.78 5.26
C TYR A 195 -15.27 -13.02 3.91
N ASN A 196 -14.52 -14.10 3.84
CA ASN A 196 -13.94 -14.58 2.60
C ASN A 196 -13.93 -16.12 2.59
N PRO A 197 -14.46 -16.78 1.53
CA PRO A 197 -14.54 -18.24 1.46
C PRO A 197 -13.17 -18.93 1.30
N VAL A 198 -12.15 -18.19 0.83
CA VAL A 198 -10.81 -18.75 0.59
C VAL A 198 -9.99 -18.83 1.88
N ASN A 199 -10.25 -17.94 2.85
CA ASN A 199 -9.48 -17.87 4.08
C ASN A 199 -10.39 -17.89 5.32
N ALA A 200 -10.36 -19.00 6.06
CA ALA A 200 -11.18 -19.18 7.24
C ALA A 200 -10.67 -18.34 8.43
N TYR A 201 -9.36 -18.15 8.56
CA TYR A 201 -8.73 -17.54 9.72
C TYR A 201 -8.48 -16.04 9.55
N TYR A 202 -7.91 -15.62 8.42
CA TYR A 202 -7.41 -14.26 8.22
C TYR A 202 -8.21 -13.49 7.18
N GLY A 203 -8.11 -12.17 7.25
CA GLY A 203 -8.64 -11.30 6.22
C GLY A 203 -7.93 -11.54 4.87
N LEU A 204 -8.67 -11.39 3.79
CA LEU A 204 -8.13 -11.30 2.45
C LEU A 204 -8.44 -9.92 1.91
N PRO A 205 -7.41 -9.11 1.56
CA PRO A 205 -7.64 -7.76 1.06
C PRO A 205 -8.65 -7.72 -0.09
N THR A 206 -9.61 -6.81 -0.03
CA THR A 206 -10.63 -6.66 -1.08
C THR A 206 -10.02 -6.35 -2.45
N TYR A 207 -8.83 -5.72 -2.44
CA TYR A 207 -8.03 -5.41 -3.63
C TYR A 207 -7.05 -6.52 -4.05
N SER A 208 -7.16 -7.74 -3.49
CA SER A 208 -6.21 -8.84 -3.77
C SER A 208 -6.04 -9.15 -5.26
N SER A 209 -7.07 -8.93 -6.07
CA SER A 209 -6.99 -9.07 -7.53
C SER A 209 -6.07 -8.03 -8.21
N ALA A 210 -5.79 -6.90 -7.55
CA ALA A 210 -4.92 -5.85 -8.05
C ALA A 210 -3.46 -5.98 -7.56
N LEU A 211 -3.11 -6.96 -6.72
CA LEU A 211 -1.76 -7.10 -6.14
C LEU A 211 -0.66 -7.13 -7.20
N ASN A 212 -0.89 -7.79 -8.33
CA ASN A 212 0.08 -7.81 -9.44
C ASN A 212 0.28 -6.41 -10.06
N ALA A 213 -0.77 -5.58 -10.12
CA ALA A 213 -0.65 -4.22 -10.62
C ALA A 213 0.09 -3.33 -9.62
N ILE A 214 -0.17 -3.50 -8.32
CA ILE A 214 0.52 -2.79 -7.24
C ILE A 214 2.02 -3.12 -7.26
N GLN A 215 2.38 -4.39 -7.39
CA GLN A 215 3.79 -4.81 -7.54
C GLN A 215 4.43 -4.25 -8.80
N ALA A 216 3.70 -4.22 -9.93
CA ALA A 216 4.21 -3.66 -11.18
C ALA A 216 4.50 -2.17 -11.04
N GLU A 217 3.62 -1.39 -10.38
CA GLU A 217 3.87 0.04 -10.12
C GLU A 217 5.15 0.25 -9.30
N ALA A 218 5.33 -0.51 -8.22
CA ALA A 218 6.54 -0.44 -7.40
C ALA A 218 7.82 -0.73 -8.24
N GLN A 219 7.76 -1.69 -9.17
CA GLN A 219 8.88 -2.00 -10.06
C GLN A 219 9.10 -0.90 -11.11
N TYR A 220 8.05 -0.25 -11.61
CA TYR A 220 8.19 0.88 -12.52
C TYR A 220 8.91 2.05 -11.86
N GLN A 221 8.60 2.37 -10.61
CA GLN A 221 9.30 3.43 -9.86
C GLN A 221 10.79 3.13 -9.67
N ILE A 222 11.14 1.88 -9.36
CA ILE A 222 12.55 1.46 -9.26
C ILE A 222 13.25 1.56 -10.62
N TRP A 223 12.57 1.20 -11.70
CA TRP A 223 13.11 1.30 -13.06
C TRP A 223 13.33 2.77 -13.45
N ASP A 224 12.36 3.66 -13.18
CA ASP A 224 12.49 5.09 -13.43
C ASP A 224 13.67 5.69 -12.67
N LEU A 225 13.78 5.39 -11.37
CA LEU A 225 14.90 5.85 -10.55
C LEU A 225 16.24 5.40 -11.13
N LYS A 226 16.35 4.13 -11.53
CA LYS A 226 17.58 3.60 -12.14
C LYS A 226 17.90 4.29 -13.47
N ASN A 227 16.91 4.59 -14.29
CA ASN A 227 17.13 5.34 -15.53
C ASN A 227 17.63 6.76 -15.26
N VAL A 228 17.05 7.45 -14.28
CA VAL A 228 17.49 8.80 -13.89
C VAL A 228 18.93 8.76 -13.34
N VAL A 229 19.23 7.83 -12.43
CA VAL A 229 20.56 7.67 -11.82
C VAL A 229 21.61 7.31 -12.89
N ASN A 230 21.26 6.49 -13.88
CA ASN A 230 22.15 6.09 -14.98
C ASN A 230 22.18 7.14 -16.12
N GLY A 231 21.58 8.33 -15.94
CA GLY A 231 21.63 9.44 -16.89
C GLY A 231 20.88 9.20 -18.19
N PHE A 232 19.84 8.35 -18.19
CA PHE A 232 19.08 7.92 -19.38
C PHE A 232 19.95 7.39 -20.52
N ALA A 233 21.24 7.09 -20.24
CA ALA A 233 22.13 6.52 -21.23
C ALA A 233 21.64 5.12 -21.62
N PRO A 234 21.34 4.87 -22.89
CA PRO A 234 21.02 3.53 -23.33
C PRO A 234 22.16 2.60 -22.99
N ALA A 235 21.84 1.49 -22.33
CA ALA A 235 22.83 0.44 -22.16
C ALA A 235 23.44 0.10 -23.53
N GLY A 236 24.74 0.10 -23.62
CA GLY A 236 25.46 -0.23 -24.83
C GLY A 236 26.35 -1.44 -24.59
N VAL A 237 26.88 -1.99 -25.67
CA VAL A 237 27.90 -3.02 -25.62
C VAL A 237 29.26 -2.40 -25.90
N ILE A 238 30.19 -2.54 -24.96
CA ILE A 238 31.59 -2.22 -25.17
C ILE A 238 32.29 -3.52 -25.60
N THR A 239 32.79 -3.57 -26.82
CA THR A 239 33.57 -4.69 -27.33
C THR A 239 35.04 -4.36 -27.20
N LEU A 240 35.75 -5.12 -26.37
CA LEU A 240 37.16 -4.96 -26.09
C LEU A 240 38.00 -5.92 -26.94
N PRO A 241 39.27 -5.60 -27.17
CA PRO A 241 40.21 -6.52 -27.78
C PRO A 241 40.31 -7.85 -27.03
N ALA A 242 40.76 -8.89 -27.73
CA ALA A 242 41.01 -10.18 -27.10
C ALA A 242 42.15 -10.06 -26.08
N VAL A 243 42.01 -10.72 -24.95
CA VAL A 243 42.98 -10.75 -23.85
C VAL A 243 43.28 -12.22 -23.55
N GLU A 244 44.56 -12.54 -23.31
CA GLU A 244 45.00 -13.92 -23.16
C GLU A 244 44.67 -14.53 -21.81
N THR A 245 44.62 -13.72 -20.74
CA THR A 245 44.45 -14.21 -19.38
C THR A 245 43.15 -13.67 -18.71
N ASP A 246 42.56 -14.46 -17.80
CA ASP A 246 41.40 -14.05 -17.05
C ASP A 246 41.73 -12.96 -16.02
N GLU A 247 42.98 -12.88 -15.57
CA GLU A 247 43.45 -11.81 -14.67
C GLU A 247 43.45 -10.46 -15.36
N GLU A 248 43.95 -10.39 -16.60
CA GLU A 248 43.93 -9.16 -17.42
C GLU A 248 42.48 -8.73 -17.73
N ARG A 249 41.57 -9.66 -18.00
CA ARG A 249 40.13 -9.37 -18.18
C ARG A 249 39.54 -8.71 -16.96
N ARG A 250 39.81 -9.25 -15.77
CA ARG A 250 39.33 -8.67 -14.51
C ARG A 250 39.92 -7.30 -14.24
N ALA A 251 41.20 -7.10 -14.50
CA ALA A 251 41.86 -5.79 -14.34
C ALA A 251 41.24 -4.73 -15.26
N ILE A 252 40.97 -5.06 -16.52
CA ILE A 252 40.34 -4.15 -17.47
C ILE A 252 38.90 -3.84 -17.05
N ILE A 253 38.12 -4.84 -16.62
CA ILE A 253 36.75 -4.62 -16.10
C ILE A 253 36.77 -3.71 -14.88
N ASN A 254 37.65 -3.93 -13.92
CA ASN A 254 37.79 -3.11 -12.73
C ASN A 254 38.21 -1.67 -13.08
N ASN A 255 39.12 -1.47 -14.04
CA ASN A 255 39.52 -0.15 -14.48
C ASN A 255 38.37 0.60 -15.17
N ILE A 256 37.60 -0.08 -16.01
CA ILE A 256 36.40 0.51 -16.63
C ILE A 256 35.38 0.88 -15.58
N GLN A 257 35.13 0.01 -14.61
CA GLN A 257 34.24 0.29 -13.48
C GLN A 257 34.70 1.49 -12.65
N ALA A 258 36.00 1.61 -12.41
CA ALA A 258 36.57 2.74 -11.69
C ALA A 258 36.51 4.06 -12.48
N MET A 259 36.69 4.01 -13.81
CA MET A 259 36.63 5.19 -14.68
C MET A 259 35.20 5.75 -14.84
N PHE A 260 34.18 4.90 -14.88
CA PHE A 260 32.79 5.32 -15.04
C PHE A 260 32.07 5.58 -13.70
N GLY A 261 32.79 5.47 -12.58
CA GLY A 261 32.57 6.20 -11.30
C GLY A 261 31.43 5.67 -10.52
N SER A 262 30.92 4.89 -10.09
CA SER A 262 30.10 4.25 -9.05
C SER A 262 29.63 2.86 -9.48
N ALA A 263 29.61 1.96 -8.52
CA ALA A 263 29.15 0.58 -8.74
C ALA A 263 27.72 0.48 -9.33
N GLU A 264 26.95 1.55 -9.25
CA GLU A 264 25.60 1.68 -9.79
C GLU A 264 25.57 1.92 -11.29
N ASN A 265 26.55 2.64 -11.85
CA ASN A 265 26.63 2.91 -13.30
C ASN A 265 27.26 1.75 -14.09
N ALA A 266 28.05 0.91 -13.44
CA ALA A 266 28.71 -0.22 -14.09
C ALA A 266 27.75 -1.33 -14.56
N ASN A 267 26.54 -1.38 -14.02
CA ASN A 267 25.54 -2.39 -14.38
C ASN A 267 24.77 -2.07 -15.68
N SER A 268 24.98 -0.90 -16.27
CA SER A 268 24.27 -0.47 -17.49
C SER A 268 24.99 -0.81 -18.78
N MET A 269 26.24 -1.27 -18.74
CA MET A 269 27.01 -1.61 -19.92
C MET A 269 27.35 -3.11 -19.99
N MET A 270 27.14 -3.71 -21.16
CA MET A 270 27.58 -5.06 -21.43
C MET A 270 29.01 -5.00 -21.93
N ILE A 271 29.94 -5.69 -21.26
CA ILE A 271 31.34 -5.78 -21.67
C ILE A 271 31.57 -7.14 -22.37
N THR A 272 32.02 -7.11 -23.59
CA THR A 272 32.39 -8.31 -24.35
C THR A 272 33.85 -8.25 -24.78
N PHE A 273 34.51 -9.42 -24.86
CA PHE A 273 35.85 -9.54 -25.37
C PHE A 273 35.82 -10.31 -26.70
N ARG A 274 36.63 -9.90 -27.67
CA ARG A 274 36.74 -10.59 -28.94
C ARG A 274 37.44 -11.93 -28.75
N ASN A 275 37.14 -12.88 -29.63
CA ASN A 275 37.74 -14.22 -29.56
C ASN A 275 39.09 -14.32 -30.31
N ASN A 276 39.43 -13.36 -31.20
CA ASN A 276 40.63 -13.34 -31.99
C ASN A 276 41.50 -12.13 -31.66
N ILE A 277 42.84 -12.33 -31.66
CA ILE A 277 43.86 -11.31 -31.41
C ILE A 277 44.06 -10.48 -32.72
N GLU A 278 43.01 -9.96 -33.31
CA GLU A 278 43.13 -8.93 -34.35
C GLU A 278 43.15 -7.56 -33.68
N GLU A 279 44.09 -6.70 -34.04
CA GLU A 279 44.17 -5.30 -33.58
C GLU A 279 43.01 -4.48 -34.12
N LYS A 280 41.87 -4.62 -33.51
CA LYS A 280 40.71 -3.73 -33.74
C LYS A 280 40.50 -2.86 -32.51
N PRO A 281 40.16 -1.56 -32.72
CA PRO A 281 39.93 -0.63 -31.62
C PRO A 281 38.74 -1.08 -30.78
N VAL A 282 38.66 -0.52 -29.59
CA VAL A 282 37.46 -0.62 -28.72
C VAL A 282 36.24 -0.11 -29.48
N GLU A 283 35.20 -0.90 -29.53
CA GLU A 283 33.95 -0.55 -30.21
C GLU A 283 32.83 -0.40 -29.18
N TYR A 284 32.13 0.74 -29.23
CA TYR A 284 30.94 0.97 -28.44
C TYR A 284 29.70 0.95 -29.33
N THR A 285 28.82 0.02 -29.10
CA THR A 285 27.54 -0.07 -29.80
C THR A 285 26.41 0.31 -28.83
N PRO A 286 25.86 1.51 -28.92
CA PRO A 286 24.73 1.89 -28.08
C PRO A 286 23.48 1.11 -28.48
N PHE A 287 22.66 0.71 -27.47
CA PHE A 287 21.32 0.27 -27.77
C PHE A 287 20.47 1.49 -28.10
N THR A 288 19.89 1.52 -29.30
CA THR A 288 18.95 2.59 -29.68
C THR A 288 17.70 2.51 -28.82
N THR A 289 17.45 3.52 -27.99
CA THR A 289 16.16 3.71 -27.33
C THR A 289 15.11 4.02 -28.38
N ASN A 290 14.21 3.07 -28.59
CA ASN A 290 13.12 3.26 -29.53
C ASN A 290 12.04 4.11 -28.82
N THR A 291 11.68 5.28 -29.35
CA THR A 291 10.61 6.15 -28.83
C THR A 291 9.27 5.42 -28.69
N THR A 292 9.04 4.37 -29.48
CA THR A 292 7.90 3.47 -29.36
C THR A 292 7.83 2.77 -27.99
N ASN A 293 8.99 2.49 -27.37
CA ASN A 293 9.05 1.85 -26.06
C ASN A 293 8.61 2.80 -24.92
N VAL A 294 8.88 4.10 -25.04
CA VAL A 294 8.46 5.10 -24.06
C VAL A 294 6.94 5.21 -24.02
N ASN A 295 6.30 5.33 -25.17
CA ASN A 295 4.84 5.40 -25.26
C ASN A 295 4.16 4.12 -24.76
N LEU A 296 4.75 2.94 -25.00
CA LEU A 296 4.25 1.68 -24.47
C LEU A 296 4.37 1.61 -22.94
N TYR A 297 5.43 2.18 -22.38
CA TYR A 297 5.66 2.24 -20.97
C TYR A 297 4.67 3.17 -20.26
N GLU A 298 4.46 4.38 -20.78
CA GLU A 298 3.47 5.34 -20.26
C GLU A 298 2.06 4.74 -20.26
N ALA A 299 1.63 4.15 -21.38
CA ALA A 299 0.35 3.48 -21.50
C ALA A 299 0.23 2.25 -20.54
N ALA A 300 1.33 1.56 -20.27
CA ALA A 300 1.34 0.45 -19.32
C ALA A 300 1.20 0.94 -17.88
N ASN A 301 1.88 2.02 -17.52
CA ASN A 301 1.80 2.65 -16.21
C ASN A 301 0.38 3.18 -15.94
N GLU A 302 -0.22 3.87 -16.89
CA GLU A 302 -1.59 4.36 -16.77
C GLU A 302 -2.61 3.21 -16.59
N ARG A 303 -2.50 2.14 -17.36
CA ARG A 303 -3.33 0.93 -17.16
C ARG A 303 -3.14 0.32 -15.77
N THR A 304 -1.93 0.39 -15.24
CA THR A 304 -1.61 -0.12 -13.91
C THR A 304 -2.30 0.70 -12.83
N ILE A 305 -2.24 2.02 -12.89
CA ILE A 305 -2.96 2.94 -12.01
C ILE A 305 -4.47 2.64 -12.03
N ASN A 306 -5.06 2.56 -13.23
CA ASN A 306 -6.49 2.27 -13.38
C ASN A 306 -6.90 0.91 -12.79
N ARG A 307 -6.04 -0.12 -12.89
CA ARG A 307 -6.28 -1.43 -12.28
C ARG A 307 -6.21 -1.39 -10.76
N ILE A 308 -5.27 -0.63 -10.20
CA ILE A 308 -5.16 -0.44 -8.75
C ILE A 308 -6.42 0.25 -8.23
N MET A 309 -6.82 1.35 -8.84
CA MET A 309 -8.05 2.06 -8.48
C MET A 309 -9.30 1.19 -8.58
N ALA A 310 -9.43 0.42 -9.65
CA ALA A 310 -10.53 -0.52 -9.82
C ALA A 310 -10.54 -1.60 -8.72
N GLY A 311 -9.37 -2.10 -8.32
CA GLY A 311 -9.22 -3.03 -7.20
C GLY A 311 -9.69 -2.43 -5.87
N HIS A 312 -9.43 -1.14 -5.65
CA HIS A 312 -9.90 -0.37 -4.50
C HIS A 312 -11.31 0.19 -4.65
N LYS A 313 -11.96 -0.03 -5.80
CA LYS A 313 -13.31 0.50 -6.13
C LYS A 313 -13.39 2.03 -6.07
N ILE A 314 -12.30 2.73 -6.34
CA ILE A 314 -12.26 4.20 -6.37
C ILE A 314 -12.67 4.68 -7.75
N PRO A 315 -13.76 5.48 -7.85
CA PRO A 315 -14.36 5.81 -9.13
C PRO A 315 -13.67 6.95 -9.90
N SER A 316 -12.84 7.76 -9.23
CA SER A 316 -12.17 8.90 -9.85
C SER A 316 -10.74 9.07 -9.33
N LYS A 317 -9.79 9.34 -10.23
CA LYS A 317 -8.39 9.63 -9.94
C LYS A 317 -8.24 10.87 -9.06
N ALA A 318 -9.10 11.86 -9.22
CA ALA A 318 -9.05 13.11 -8.47
C ALA A 318 -9.30 12.90 -6.96
N LEU A 319 -10.04 11.87 -6.55
CA LEU A 319 -10.26 11.53 -5.15
C LEU A 319 -8.98 11.11 -4.41
N ILE A 320 -7.96 10.67 -5.14
CA ILE A 320 -6.67 10.25 -4.59
C ILE A 320 -5.52 11.17 -4.97
N GLY A 321 -5.83 12.40 -5.46
CA GLY A 321 -4.84 13.44 -5.72
C GLY A 321 -4.19 13.39 -7.10
N TYR A 322 -4.63 12.53 -8.02
CA TYR A 322 -4.22 12.62 -9.42
C TYR A 322 -5.01 13.71 -10.15
N PRO A 323 -4.40 14.38 -11.14
CA PRO A 323 -5.15 15.29 -12.01
C PRO A 323 -6.32 14.55 -12.65
N ALA A 324 -7.45 15.20 -12.72
CA ALA A 324 -8.58 14.65 -13.49
C ALA A 324 -8.21 14.64 -14.97
N ASP A 325 -8.66 13.61 -15.70
CA ASP A 325 -8.46 13.54 -17.14
C ASP A 325 -9.05 14.80 -17.81
N ASP A 326 -8.40 15.32 -18.88
CA ASP A 326 -8.71 16.58 -19.59
C ASP A 326 -10.13 16.73 -20.17
N THR A 327 -11.02 15.80 -19.90
CA THR A 327 -12.43 15.93 -20.25
C THR A 327 -13.12 16.87 -19.26
N GLY A 328 -13.45 18.09 -19.69
CA GLY A 328 -13.92 19.21 -18.87
C GLY A 328 -15.07 18.95 -17.89
N PHE A 329 -15.71 17.78 -17.92
CA PHE A 329 -16.70 17.33 -16.96
C PHE A 329 -16.09 16.68 -15.71
N SER A 330 -14.88 16.12 -15.77
CA SER A 330 -14.26 15.39 -14.67
C SER A 330 -13.70 16.29 -13.56
N ASN A 331 -13.64 17.60 -13.80
CA ASN A 331 -13.18 18.63 -12.86
C ASN A 331 -14.31 19.42 -12.19
N SER A 332 -15.59 19.14 -12.52
CA SER A 332 -16.68 19.81 -11.81
C SER A 332 -16.80 19.31 -10.38
N GLY A 333 -17.05 20.21 -9.42
CA GLY A 333 -17.28 19.84 -8.03
C GLY A 333 -18.42 18.83 -7.88
N GLU A 334 -19.47 18.91 -8.70
CA GLU A 334 -20.58 17.97 -8.73
C GLU A 334 -20.16 16.55 -9.14
N TYR A 335 -19.20 16.41 -10.05
CA TYR A 335 -18.68 15.10 -10.43
C TYR A 335 -17.92 14.45 -9.28
N LEU A 336 -17.06 15.21 -8.59
CA LEU A 336 -16.29 14.73 -7.44
C LEU A 336 -17.21 14.36 -6.29
N GLU A 337 -18.26 15.16 -6.03
CA GLU A 337 -19.26 14.86 -5.02
C GLU A 337 -20.00 13.55 -5.35
N SER A 338 -20.42 13.37 -6.60
CA SER A 338 -21.09 12.14 -7.06
C SER A 338 -20.18 10.92 -6.98
N ALA A 339 -18.90 11.06 -7.36
CA ALA A 339 -17.89 9.99 -7.27
C ALA A 339 -17.63 9.59 -5.82
N TYR A 340 -17.50 10.59 -4.93
CA TYR A 340 -17.34 10.32 -3.49
C TYR A 340 -18.59 9.66 -2.88
N ALA A 341 -19.79 10.15 -3.22
CA ALA A 341 -21.04 9.57 -2.76
C ALA A 341 -21.18 8.09 -3.18
N LEU A 342 -20.81 7.76 -4.41
CA LEU A 342 -20.79 6.38 -4.90
C LEU A 342 -19.84 5.50 -4.11
N TYR A 343 -18.61 5.97 -3.85
CA TYR A 343 -17.64 5.25 -3.02
C TYR A 343 -18.15 5.06 -1.59
N ASN A 344 -18.70 6.11 -1.00
CA ASN A 344 -19.22 6.10 0.36
C ASN A 344 -20.32 5.05 0.53
N VAL A 345 -21.29 4.99 -0.38
CA VAL A 345 -22.38 4.00 -0.34
C VAL A 345 -21.88 2.57 -0.53
N ASN A 346 -20.96 2.36 -1.48
CA ASN A 346 -20.54 1.01 -1.86
C ASN A 346 -19.45 0.41 -0.94
N VAL A 347 -18.63 1.26 -0.32
CA VAL A 347 -17.46 0.81 0.44
C VAL A 347 -17.42 1.40 1.84
N ALA A 348 -17.29 2.73 1.99
CA ALA A 348 -16.97 3.34 3.26
C ALA A 348 -18.05 3.12 4.33
N ASN A 349 -19.33 3.26 3.99
CA ASN A 349 -20.44 3.04 4.93
C ASN A 349 -20.51 1.59 5.44
N ASN A 350 -20.23 0.61 4.57
CA ASN A 350 -20.23 -0.78 4.99
C ASN A 350 -19.08 -1.06 5.96
N ASN A 351 -17.88 -0.61 5.63
CA ASN A 351 -16.70 -0.80 6.46
C ASN A 351 -16.84 -0.05 7.80
N ARG A 352 -17.35 1.18 7.78
CA ARG A 352 -17.67 1.98 8.97
C ARG A 352 -18.60 1.22 9.89
N ARG A 353 -19.69 0.67 9.35
CA ARG A 353 -20.69 -0.09 10.12
C ARG A 353 -20.07 -1.35 10.75
N GLU A 354 -19.20 -2.08 10.08
CA GLU A 354 -18.53 -3.25 10.64
C GLU A 354 -17.64 -2.87 11.83
N ILE A 355 -16.84 -1.81 11.71
CA ILE A 355 -15.99 -1.31 12.80
C ILE A 355 -16.83 -0.84 13.99
N LEU A 356 -17.82 0.01 13.75
CA LEU A 356 -18.67 0.55 14.82
C LEU A 356 -19.51 -0.53 15.52
N ASN A 357 -20.05 -1.48 14.77
CA ASN A 357 -20.78 -2.61 15.35
C ASN A 357 -19.89 -3.44 16.27
N SER A 358 -18.63 -3.65 15.91
CA SER A 358 -17.67 -4.39 16.72
C SER A 358 -17.40 -3.68 18.06
N ILE A 359 -17.16 -2.38 18.01
CA ILE A 359 -16.93 -1.56 19.20
C ILE A 359 -18.20 -1.48 20.07
N ASN A 360 -19.34 -1.16 19.47
CA ASN A 360 -20.62 -1.04 20.17
C ASN A 360 -21.07 -2.37 20.79
N SER A 361 -20.79 -3.50 20.15
CA SER A 361 -21.05 -4.83 20.70
C SER A 361 -20.19 -5.12 21.92
N ALA A 362 -18.91 -4.69 21.92
CA ALA A 362 -18.03 -4.83 23.08
C ALA A 362 -18.57 -4.06 24.30
N PHE A 363 -19.15 -2.88 24.10
CA PHE A 363 -19.81 -2.12 25.18
C PHE A 363 -21.06 -2.84 25.72
N LYS A 364 -21.90 -3.36 24.83
CA LYS A 364 -23.16 -4.04 25.24
C LYS A 364 -22.90 -5.28 26.08
N LEU A 365 -21.83 -6.02 25.85
CA LEU A 365 -21.48 -7.17 26.70
C LEU A 365 -21.26 -6.81 28.16
N ASN A 366 -20.93 -5.59 28.46
CA ASN A 366 -20.70 -5.08 29.81
C ASN A 366 -21.96 -4.35 30.40
N GLY A 367 -23.08 -4.40 29.71
CA GLY A 367 -24.29 -3.71 30.12
C GLY A 367 -24.24 -2.20 29.96
N VAL A 368 -23.29 -1.69 29.17
CA VAL A 368 -23.16 -0.27 28.88
C VAL A 368 -23.82 -0.01 27.52
N ASP A 369 -24.88 0.80 27.56
CA ASP A 369 -25.59 1.18 26.33
C ASP A 369 -24.97 2.44 25.75
N VAL A 370 -23.85 2.24 25.03
CA VAL A 370 -23.17 3.26 24.22
C VAL A 370 -23.34 2.91 22.76
N ASN A 371 -23.69 3.88 21.95
CA ASN A 371 -23.72 3.76 20.51
C ASN A 371 -22.83 4.84 19.91
N ILE A 372 -21.63 4.43 19.46
CA ILE A 372 -20.71 5.32 18.76
C ILE A 372 -21.20 5.47 17.32
N GLU A 373 -21.35 6.70 16.87
CA GLU A 373 -21.65 7.05 15.49
C GLU A 373 -20.58 8.02 14.94
N LEU A 374 -20.32 7.93 13.64
CA LEU A 374 -19.41 8.82 12.94
C LEU A 374 -20.18 9.74 12.00
N LYS A 375 -19.76 11.00 11.92
CA LYS A 375 -20.24 11.94 10.91
C LYS A 375 -19.62 11.60 9.56
N PRO A 376 -20.42 11.34 8.51
CA PRO A 376 -19.87 11.12 7.18
C PRO A 376 -19.22 12.41 6.66
N LEU A 377 -18.05 12.29 6.04
CA LEU A 377 -17.38 13.40 5.37
C LEU A 377 -18.33 14.01 4.32
N ARG A 378 -18.51 15.32 4.35
CA ARG A 378 -19.31 16.05 3.35
C ARG A 378 -18.38 16.70 2.35
N TYR A 379 -18.54 16.32 1.10
CA TYR A 379 -17.85 16.96 -0.01
C TYR A 379 -18.80 18.01 -0.59
N LYS A 380 -18.90 19.19 0.06
CA LYS A 380 -19.57 20.34 -0.51
C LYS A 380 -18.54 21.42 -0.74
N LEU A 381 -18.33 21.79 -1.99
CA LEU A 381 -17.76 23.10 -2.30
C LEU A 381 -18.86 24.12 -1.96
N ASP A 382 -18.64 24.90 -0.90
CA ASP A 382 -19.57 25.96 -0.53
C ASP A 382 -19.77 26.92 -1.71
N ASP A 383 -21.01 27.10 -2.15
CA ASP A 383 -21.42 28.09 -3.15
C ASP A 383 -21.01 29.54 -2.76
N ALA A 384 -20.57 29.76 -1.51
CA ALA A 384 -20.14 31.06 -1.01
C ALA A 384 -18.78 31.52 -1.56
N GLN A 385 -17.85 30.62 -1.91
CA GLN A 385 -16.57 31.02 -2.48
C GLN A 385 -16.64 31.31 -3.99
N THR A 386 -17.56 30.66 -4.70
CA THR A 386 -17.78 30.94 -6.13
C THR A 386 -18.41 32.30 -6.37
N LYS A 387 -19.12 32.89 -5.39
CA LYS A 387 -19.71 34.24 -5.51
C LYS A 387 -18.74 35.38 -5.24
N ILE A 388 -17.61 35.12 -4.57
CA ILE A 388 -16.62 36.15 -4.29
C ILE A 388 -15.72 36.39 -5.51
N ASP A 389 -15.38 35.37 -6.27
CA ASP A 389 -14.52 35.51 -7.45
C ASP A 389 -15.24 36.08 -8.69
N THR A 390 -16.56 35.92 -8.82
CA THR A 390 -17.32 36.50 -9.95
C THR A 390 -17.72 37.95 -9.72
N THR A 391 -17.75 38.42 -8.47
CA THR A 391 -18.09 39.83 -8.18
C THR A 391 -16.89 40.77 -8.26
N THR A 392 -15.67 40.24 -8.12
CA THR A 392 -14.44 41.06 -8.23
C THR A 392 -13.95 41.23 -9.69
N VAL A 393 -14.39 40.36 -10.63
CA VAL A 393 -13.99 40.47 -12.04
C VAL A 393 -14.96 41.35 -12.87
N SER A 394 -16.20 41.51 -12.42
CA SER A 394 -17.20 42.33 -13.18
C SER A 394 -17.21 43.82 -12.84
N ASN A 395 -16.54 44.28 -11.79
CA ASN A 395 -16.52 45.70 -11.44
C ASN A 395 -15.18 46.41 -11.75
N GLY A 396 -14.21 45.72 -12.37
CA GLY A 396 -12.92 46.30 -12.76
C GLY A 396 -12.85 46.83 -14.19
N ASP A 397 -13.61 46.27 -15.10
CA ASP A 397 -13.46 46.56 -16.56
C ASP A 397 -14.46 47.56 -17.13
N THR A 398 -15.58 47.83 -16.41
CA THR A 398 -16.59 48.82 -16.93
C THR A 398 -16.31 50.27 -16.56
N GLN A 399 -15.47 50.55 -15.56
CA GLN A 399 -15.11 51.95 -15.23
C GLN A 399 -13.95 52.49 -16.06
N ASN A 400 -13.08 51.66 -16.62
CA ASN A 400 -11.98 52.11 -17.46
C ASN A 400 -12.35 52.36 -18.91
N GLU A 401 -13.45 51.81 -19.43
CA GLU A 401 -13.93 52.06 -20.80
C GLU A 401 -14.77 53.36 -20.85
N GLU A 402 -15.56 53.71 -19.84
CA GLU A 402 -16.30 54.98 -19.80
C GLU A 402 -15.39 56.20 -19.63
N GLU A 403 -14.34 56.13 -18.84
CA GLU A 403 -13.32 57.20 -18.69
C GLU A 403 -12.44 57.38 -19.94
N ALA A 404 -12.24 56.35 -20.75
CA ALA A 404 -11.48 56.47 -22.01
C ALA A 404 -12.32 57.14 -23.10
N ILE A 405 -13.64 56.91 -23.15
CA ILE A 405 -14.56 57.52 -24.12
C ILE A 405 -14.85 59.00 -23.83
N GLU A 406 -14.88 59.41 -22.53
CA GLU A 406 -15.02 60.86 -22.16
C GLU A 406 -13.79 61.68 -22.47
N ARG A 407 -12.57 61.10 -22.47
CA ARG A 407 -11.32 61.82 -22.81
C ARG A 407 -11.13 62.01 -24.32
N GLU A 408 -11.67 61.14 -25.17
CA GLU A 408 -11.61 61.33 -26.61
C GLU A 408 -12.64 62.36 -27.14
N ASN A 409 -13.76 62.61 -26.47
CA ASN A 409 -14.79 63.55 -26.88
C ASN A 409 -14.56 65.01 -26.44
N ASN A 410 -13.53 65.27 -25.58
CA ASN A 410 -13.17 66.64 -25.13
C ASN A 410 -11.92 67.23 -25.81
N THR A 411 -11.45 66.61 -26.92
CA THR A 411 -10.26 67.09 -27.64
C THR A 411 -10.54 67.35 -29.11
N ILE A 412 -11.76 67.80 -29.45
CA ILE A 412 -12.08 68.38 -30.76
C ILE A 412 -12.66 69.80 -30.56
#